data_4ece68888e16e60becc56d79ffddd6bb
#
_entry.id   4ece68888e16e60becc56d79ffddd6bb
#
_cell.length_a   1.000
_cell.length_b   1.000
_cell.length_c   1.000
_cell.angle_alpha   90.00
_cell.angle_beta   90.00
_cell.angle_gamma   90.00
#
_symmetry.space_group_name_H-M   'P 1'
#
loop_
_entity.id
_entity.type
_entity.pdbx_description
1 polymer ?
#
loop_
_entity_poly.entity_id
_entity_poly.type
_entity_poly.pdbx_seq_one_letter_code
_entity_poly.pdbx_strand_id
1 'polypeptide(L)'
;MTRRQAAHQPEEAKSSARGLGLEIFVGEVADVDKLADIFTEAVRQNVNGVAGLASPFFYFNRKRLIDLCSQYRLPSIWEAAAYIRDGGLLSYGPSFPDMYRRSAGYVAKILKGTKPSELPVQQPTRFELGVNLKTAKTLGGRPAGVPDWAGRRGR
;
A
#
# COMPACT_ATOMS: atom_id res chain seq x y z
N MET A 1 8.03 5.11 13.56
CA MET A 1 8.58 3.94 12.81
C MET A 1 10.09 4.04 12.86
N THR A 2 10.78 3.14 13.58
CA THR A 2 12.23 3.19 13.71
C THR A 2 12.91 2.71 12.43
N ARG A 3 14.12 3.22 12.12
CA ARG A 3 14.95 2.81 10.95
C ARG A 3 15.08 1.28 10.79
N ARG A 4 15.00 0.52 11.88
CA ARG A 4 15.05 -0.96 11.87
C ARG A 4 13.79 -1.62 11.27
N GLN A 5 12.60 -1.06 11.46
CA GLN A 5 11.35 -1.64 10.89
C GLN A 5 11.26 -1.41 9.38
N ALA A 6 11.75 -0.28 8.87
CA ALA A 6 11.80 -0.02 7.43
C ALA A 6 12.77 -0.95 6.68
N ALA A 7 13.83 -1.44 7.34
CA ALA A 7 14.82 -2.33 6.72
C ALA A 7 14.35 -3.79 6.59
N HIS A 8 13.36 -4.24 7.37
CA HIS A 8 12.87 -5.63 7.31
C HIS A 8 11.83 -5.86 6.20
N GLN A 9 11.01 -4.87 5.86
CA GLN A 9 9.96 -5.02 4.86
C GLN A 9 10.46 -5.45 3.48
N PRO A 10 11.56 -4.91 2.92
CA PRO A 10 12.07 -5.36 1.63
C PRO A 10 12.53 -6.82 1.64
N GLU A 11 13.14 -7.29 2.73
CA GLU A 11 13.62 -8.68 2.84
C GLU A 11 12.47 -9.69 2.96
N GLU A 12 11.43 -9.36 3.72
CA GLU A 12 10.19 -10.15 3.79
C GLU A 12 9.50 -10.21 2.42
N ALA A 13 9.43 -9.08 1.71
CA ALA A 13 8.88 -9.04 0.37
C ALA A 13 9.67 -9.90 -0.61
N LYS A 14 11.00 -9.84 -0.59
CA LYS A 14 11.89 -10.69 -1.42
C LYS A 14 11.69 -12.18 -1.11
N SER A 15 11.58 -12.54 0.18
CA SER A 15 11.36 -13.93 0.58
C SER A 15 10.02 -14.46 0.05
N SER A 16 8.95 -13.68 0.20
CA SER A 16 7.61 -14.04 -0.27
C SER A 16 7.55 -14.13 -1.81
N ALA A 17 8.22 -13.23 -2.50
CA ALA A 17 8.25 -13.20 -3.97
C ALA A 17 8.94 -14.43 -4.57
N ARG A 18 10.04 -14.90 -3.96
CA ARG A 18 10.72 -16.13 -4.42
C ARG A 18 9.78 -17.33 -4.43
N GLY A 19 8.92 -17.46 -3.40
CA GLY A 19 7.92 -18.53 -3.34
C GLY A 19 6.85 -18.45 -4.44
N LEU A 20 6.69 -17.27 -5.05
CA LEU A 20 5.73 -17.01 -6.12
C LEU A 20 6.40 -16.95 -7.51
N GLY A 21 7.70 -17.21 -7.62
CA GLY A 21 8.45 -17.09 -8.88
C GLY A 21 8.57 -15.65 -9.39
N LEU A 22 8.53 -14.65 -8.50
CA LEU A 22 8.63 -13.23 -8.82
C LEU A 22 10.03 -12.71 -8.51
N GLU A 23 10.57 -11.89 -9.40
CA GLU A 23 11.79 -11.11 -9.18
C GLU A 23 11.43 -9.74 -8.62
N ILE A 24 12.20 -9.26 -7.63
CA ILE A 24 11.98 -7.94 -7.02
C ILE A 24 13.17 -7.02 -7.28
N PHE A 25 12.87 -5.89 -7.91
CA PHE A 25 13.69 -4.69 -7.88
C PHE A 25 13.29 -3.83 -6.68
N VAL A 26 14.23 -3.47 -5.82
CA VAL A 26 13.98 -2.60 -4.66
C VAL A 26 14.47 -1.19 -4.97
N GLY A 27 13.54 -0.26 -5.12
CA GLY A 27 13.83 1.16 -5.25
C GLY A 27 13.77 1.84 -3.88
N GLU A 28 14.91 2.24 -3.33
CA GLU A 28 14.96 3.02 -2.10
C GLU A 28 15.05 4.50 -2.44
N VAL A 29 14.18 5.32 -1.87
CA VAL A 29 14.13 6.75 -2.12
C VAL A 29 13.70 7.51 -0.88
N ALA A 30 14.41 8.60 -0.60
CA ALA A 30 14.11 9.52 0.49
C ALA A 30 13.86 10.96 0.00
N ASP A 31 14.08 11.20 -1.29
CA ASP A 31 13.93 12.48 -1.96
C ASP A 31 12.89 12.36 -3.08
N VAL A 32 11.90 13.25 -3.08
CA VAL A 32 10.81 13.25 -4.06
C VAL A 32 11.29 13.49 -5.50
N ASP A 33 12.36 14.25 -5.65
CA ASP A 33 12.93 14.57 -6.97
C ASP A 33 13.63 13.35 -7.60
N LYS A 34 14.03 12.37 -6.79
CA LYS A 34 14.63 11.10 -7.22
C LYS A 34 13.62 10.01 -7.59
N LEU A 35 12.33 10.23 -7.32
CA LEU A 35 11.30 9.25 -7.67
C LEU A 35 11.31 8.89 -9.16
N ALA A 36 11.43 9.88 -10.04
CA ALA A 36 11.43 9.66 -11.48
C ALA A 36 12.63 8.81 -11.95
N ASP A 37 13.80 9.00 -11.34
CA ASP A 37 15.01 8.24 -11.64
C ASP A 37 14.80 6.75 -11.31
N ILE A 38 14.19 6.46 -10.14
CA ILE A 38 13.87 5.08 -9.73
C ILE A 38 12.89 4.41 -10.69
N PHE A 39 11.86 5.13 -11.15
CA PHE A 39 10.92 4.58 -12.12
C PHE A 39 11.58 4.32 -13.48
N THR A 40 12.46 5.22 -13.92
CA THR A 40 13.24 5.04 -15.15
C THR A 40 14.12 3.78 -15.07
N GLU A 41 14.80 3.58 -13.94
CA GLU A 41 15.61 2.39 -13.70
C GLU A 41 14.75 1.12 -13.63
N ALA A 42 13.60 1.16 -12.96
CA ALA A 42 12.67 0.05 -12.89
C ALA A 42 12.21 -0.41 -14.29
N VAL A 43 11.88 0.54 -15.17
CA VAL A 43 11.51 0.25 -16.56
C VAL A 43 12.69 -0.38 -17.33
N ARG A 44 13.91 0.11 -17.14
CA ARG A 44 15.12 -0.44 -17.76
C ARG A 44 15.36 -1.90 -17.35
N GLN A 45 14.94 -2.26 -16.13
CA GLN A 45 15.01 -3.63 -15.61
C GLN A 45 13.74 -4.47 -15.90
N ASN A 46 12.87 -4.00 -16.81
CA ASN A 46 11.64 -4.69 -17.21
C ASN A 46 10.67 -4.98 -16.03
N VAL A 47 10.60 -4.09 -15.05
CA VAL A 47 9.62 -4.21 -13.96
C VAL A 47 8.21 -4.12 -14.53
N ASN A 48 7.32 -5.05 -14.13
CA ASN A 48 5.97 -5.17 -14.66
C ASN A 48 4.89 -4.66 -13.68
N GLY A 49 5.26 -4.23 -12.49
CA GLY A 49 4.33 -3.68 -11.49
C GLY A 49 5.06 -3.09 -10.29
N VAL A 50 4.34 -2.30 -9.51
CA VAL A 50 4.86 -1.59 -8.34
C VAL A 50 4.09 -2.01 -7.09
N ALA A 51 4.80 -2.40 -6.05
CA ALA A 51 4.24 -2.58 -4.70
C ALA A 51 4.81 -1.50 -3.77
N GLY A 52 3.97 -0.59 -3.32
CA GLY A 52 4.36 0.45 -2.37
C GLY A 52 4.31 -0.08 -0.94
N LEU A 53 5.44 -0.03 -0.25
CA LEU A 53 5.51 -0.36 1.16
C LEU A 53 5.02 0.80 2.03
N ALA A 54 4.49 0.49 3.22
CA ALA A 54 3.96 1.49 4.14
C ALA A 54 5.05 2.47 4.59
N SER A 55 4.92 3.73 4.20
CA SER A 55 5.85 4.80 4.51
C SER A 55 5.14 6.16 4.55
N PRO A 56 5.39 6.98 5.58
CA PRO A 56 4.91 8.36 5.58
C PRO A 56 5.36 9.15 4.35
N PHE A 57 6.61 8.97 3.92
CA PHE A 57 7.15 9.60 2.72
C PHE A 57 6.31 9.26 1.48
N PHE A 58 6.00 7.98 1.25
CA PHE A 58 5.17 7.55 0.13
C PHE A 58 3.74 8.06 0.25
N TYR A 59 3.16 8.04 1.45
CA TYR A 59 1.80 8.52 1.68
C TYR A 59 1.64 10.00 1.36
N PHE A 60 2.59 10.85 1.77
CA PHE A 60 2.55 12.28 1.48
C PHE A 60 2.84 12.60 0.01
N ASN A 61 3.64 11.77 -0.67
CA ASN A 61 3.98 11.94 -2.08
C ASN A 61 3.17 11.01 -3.02
N ARG A 62 2.06 10.41 -2.52
CA ARG A 62 1.30 9.38 -3.23
C ARG A 62 0.79 9.81 -4.61
N LYS A 63 0.38 11.07 -4.75
CA LYS A 63 -0.06 11.59 -6.05
C LYS A 63 1.05 11.50 -7.09
N ARG A 64 2.26 11.95 -6.74
CA ARG A 64 3.43 11.87 -7.62
C ARG A 64 3.77 10.44 -7.99
N LEU A 65 3.71 9.51 -7.02
CA LEU A 65 3.93 8.08 -7.25
C LEU A 65 2.91 7.48 -8.22
N ILE A 66 1.63 7.82 -8.06
CA ILE A 66 0.55 7.37 -8.95
C ILE A 66 0.69 7.94 -10.34
N ASP A 67 1.06 9.23 -10.46
CA ASP A 67 1.31 9.86 -11.75
C ASP A 67 2.45 9.15 -12.50
N LEU A 68 3.54 8.78 -11.80
CA LEU A 68 4.64 8.00 -12.37
C LEU A 68 4.19 6.59 -12.78
N CYS A 69 3.43 5.87 -11.92
CA CYS A 69 2.85 4.59 -12.30
C CYS A 69 2.00 4.69 -13.58
N SER A 70 1.20 5.75 -13.71
CA SER A 70 0.39 6.00 -14.89
C SER A 70 1.23 6.31 -16.12
N GLN A 71 2.23 7.18 -15.98
CA GLN A 71 3.16 7.58 -17.04
C GLN A 71 3.90 6.36 -17.64
N TYR A 72 4.39 5.48 -16.78
CA TYR A 72 5.13 4.28 -17.19
C TYR A 72 4.20 3.05 -17.41
N ARG A 73 2.87 3.23 -17.28
CA ARG A 73 1.85 2.16 -17.43
C ARG A 73 2.10 0.96 -16.52
N LEU A 74 2.62 1.19 -15.31
CA LEU A 74 2.90 0.16 -14.33
C LEU A 74 1.68 -0.06 -13.42
N PRO A 75 1.09 -1.26 -13.39
CA PRO A 75 0.11 -1.63 -12.37
C PRO A 75 0.69 -1.44 -10.98
N SER A 76 -0.11 -0.95 -10.04
CA SER A 76 0.39 -0.66 -8.70
C SER A 76 -0.54 -1.13 -7.59
N ILE A 77 0.05 -1.59 -6.47
CA ILE A 77 -0.65 -1.94 -5.24
C ILE A 77 -0.08 -1.16 -4.06
N TRP A 78 -0.96 -0.69 -3.18
CA TRP A 78 -0.64 0.19 -2.06
C TRP A 78 -1.32 -0.28 -0.77
N GLU A 79 -0.84 0.17 0.38
CA GLU A 79 -1.35 -0.23 1.70
C GLU A 79 -2.63 0.51 2.15
N ALA A 80 -3.06 1.56 1.44
CA ALA A 80 -4.17 2.39 1.89
C ALA A 80 -5.13 2.79 0.77
N ALA A 81 -6.43 2.85 1.10
CA ALA A 81 -7.49 3.26 0.17
C ALA A 81 -7.34 4.71 -0.34
N ALA A 82 -6.52 5.54 0.32
CA ALA A 82 -6.22 6.88 -0.15
C ALA A 82 -5.58 6.89 -1.55
N TYR A 83 -4.72 5.94 -1.84
CA TYR A 83 -4.09 5.80 -3.16
C TYR A 83 -5.10 5.52 -4.27
N ILE A 84 -6.17 4.76 -3.98
CA ILE A 84 -7.25 4.49 -4.95
C ILE A 84 -8.00 5.77 -5.31
N ARG A 85 -8.26 6.63 -4.33
CA ARG A 85 -8.93 7.93 -4.56
C ARG A 85 -8.11 8.86 -5.45
N ASP A 86 -6.78 8.77 -5.35
CA ASP A 86 -5.84 9.57 -6.15
C ASP A 86 -5.50 8.91 -7.50
N GLY A 87 -6.10 7.77 -7.84
CA GLY A 87 -5.93 7.12 -9.14
C GLY A 87 -5.11 5.83 -9.14
N GLY A 88 -4.60 5.38 -8.00
CA GLY A 88 -3.89 4.10 -7.86
C GLY A 88 -4.77 2.92 -8.27
N LEU A 89 -4.16 1.83 -8.76
CA LEU A 89 -4.89 0.69 -9.30
C LEU A 89 -5.48 -0.21 -8.21
N LEU A 90 -4.65 -0.65 -7.28
CA LEU A 90 -5.02 -1.58 -6.19
C LEU A 90 -4.61 -1.02 -4.84
N SER A 91 -5.38 -1.32 -3.81
CA SER A 91 -4.94 -1.18 -2.43
C SER A 91 -5.36 -2.38 -1.61
N TYR A 92 -4.48 -2.82 -0.72
CA TYR A 92 -4.77 -3.83 0.29
C TYR A 92 -4.10 -3.47 1.59
N GLY A 93 -4.89 -3.25 2.63
CA GLY A 93 -4.35 -2.84 3.92
C GLY A 93 -5.42 -2.75 5.01
N PRO A 94 -5.01 -2.43 6.25
CA PRO A 94 -5.93 -2.32 7.37
C PRO A 94 -6.92 -1.18 7.17
N SER A 95 -8.14 -1.36 7.69
CA SER A 95 -9.15 -0.31 7.72
C SER A 95 -8.76 0.75 8.76
N PHE A 96 -8.21 1.86 8.33
CA PHE A 96 -7.86 2.98 9.21
C PHE A 96 -9.08 3.52 9.99
N PRO A 97 -10.28 3.67 9.38
CA PRO A 97 -11.46 4.08 10.14
C PRO A 97 -11.81 3.11 11.27
N ASP A 98 -11.64 1.80 11.07
CA ASP A 98 -11.86 0.81 12.12
C ASP A 98 -10.81 0.91 13.23
N MET A 99 -9.55 1.08 12.87
CA MET A 99 -8.45 1.29 13.82
C MET A 99 -8.69 2.53 14.69
N TYR A 100 -9.06 3.67 14.11
CA TYR A 100 -9.38 4.88 14.87
C TYR A 100 -10.58 4.69 15.78
N ARG A 101 -11.64 4.00 15.34
CA ARG A 101 -12.80 3.72 16.19
C ARG A 101 -12.41 2.86 17.40
N ARG A 102 -11.57 1.84 17.21
CA ARG A 102 -11.06 1.00 18.29
C ARG A 102 -10.15 1.77 19.23
N SER A 103 -9.30 2.65 18.70
CA SER A 103 -8.42 3.51 19.50
C SER A 103 -9.21 4.42 20.45
N ALA A 104 -10.38 4.91 20.04
CA ALA A 104 -11.26 5.69 20.92
C ALA A 104 -11.68 4.90 22.19
N GLY A 105 -11.86 3.57 22.08
CA GLY A 105 -12.12 2.71 23.23
C GLY A 105 -10.95 2.65 24.24
N TYR A 106 -9.70 2.66 23.73
CA TYR A 106 -8.51 2.76 24.57
C TYR A 106 -8.42 4.10 25.28
N VAL A 107 -8.63 5.19 24.55
CA VAL A 107 -8.66 6.54 25.13
C VAL A 107 -9.69 6.62 26.26
N ALA A 108 -10.90 6.13 26.03
CA ALA A 108 -11.95 6.13 27.05
C ALA A 108 -11.57 5.35 28.32
N LYS A 109 -10.89 4.20 28.20
CA LYS A 109 -10.40 3.40 29.34
C LYS A 109 -9.31 4.14 30.10
N ILE A 110 -8.35 4.75 29.40
CA ILE A 110 -7.25 5.53 30.01
C ILE A 110 -7.81 6.73 30.77
N LEU A 111 -8.76 7.46 30.20
CA LEU A 111 -9.42 8.59 30.86
C LEU A 111 -10.23 8.18 32.09
N LYS A 112 -10.67 6.92 32.19
CA LYS A 112 -11.33 6.33 33.37
C LYS A 112 -10.35 5.75 34.39
N GLY A 113 -9.02 5.92 34.20
CA GLY A 113 -7.98 5.53 35.14
C GLY A 113 -7.30 4.19 34.85
N THR A 114 -7.64 3.46 33.77
CA THR A 114 -6.91 2.26 33.38
C THR A 114 -5.50 2.63 32.91
N LYS A 115 -4.50 1.97 33.46
CA LYS A 115 -3.10 2.21 33.06
C LYS A 115 -2.84 1.68 31.64
N PRO A 116 -2.09 2.40 30.80
CA PRO A 116 -1.74 1.93 29.45
C PRO A 116 -1.09 0.55 29.43
N SER A 117 -0.30 0.19 30.45
CA SER A 117 0.35 -1.11 30.60
C SER A 117 -0.63 -2.29 30.83
N GLU A 118 -1.85 -2.00 31.25
CA GLU A 118 -2.91 -2.99 31.48
C GLU A 118 -3.77 -3.24 30.22
N LEU A 119 -3.57 -2.42 29.19
CA LEU A 119 -4.32 -2.53 27.95
C LEU A 119 -3.63 -3.51 26.97
N PRO A 120 -4.38 -4.48 26.44
CA PRO A 120 -3.80 -5.46 25.50
C PRO A 120 -3.41 -4.78 24.18
N VAL A 121 -2.26 -5.16 23.61
CA VAL A 121 -1.91 -4.80 22.24
C VAL A 121 -2.84 -5.54 21.27
N GLN A 122 -3.49 -4.80 20.39
CA GLN A 122 -4.38 -5.37 19.38
C GLN A 122 -3.83 -5.10 17.97
N GLN A 123 -3.83 -6.13 17.15
CA GLN A 123 -3.58 -6.01 15.73
C GLN A 123 -4.86 -5.64 14.97
N PRO A 124 -4.74 -5.02 13.79
CA PRO A 124 -5.88 -4.84 12.89
C PRO A 124 -6.50 -6.21 12.53
N THR A 125 -7.82 -6.28 12.61
CA THR A 125 -8.58 -7.50 12.24
C THR A 125 -9.39 -7.28 10.96
N ARG A 126 -9.56 -6.04 10.53
CA ARG A 126 -10.30 -5.68 9.33
C ARG A 126 -9.33 -5.13 8.28
N PHE A 127 -9.29 -5.80 7.14
CA PHE A 127 -8.54 -5.39 5.96
C PHE A 127 -9.50 -5.02 4.83
N GLU A 128 -9.09 -4.09 3.98
CA GLU A 128 -9.88 -3.59 2.85
C GLU A 128 -9.09 -3.78 1.56
N LEU A 129 -9.74 -4.39 0.56
CA LEU A 129 -9.25 -4.46 -0.80
C LEU A 129 -9.96 -3.37 -1.63
N GLY A 130 -9.18 -2.46 -2.19
CA GLY A 130 -9.66 -1.44 -3.13
C GLY A 130 -9.19 -1.71 -4.55
N VAL A 131 -10.07 -1.48 -5.53
CA VAL A 131 -9.76 -1.60 -6.95
C VAL A 131 -10.27 -0.38 -7.69
N ASN A 132 -9.41 0.31 -8.45
CA ASN A 132 -9.80 1.40 -9.33
C ASN A 132 -10.08 0.87 -10.73
N LEU A 133 -11.36 0.66 -11.05
CA LEU A 133 -11.78 0.14 -12.35
C LEU A 133 -11.48 1.10 -13.51
N LYS A 134 -11.43 2.41 -13.26
CA LYS A 134 -11.06 3.39 -14.28
C LYS A 134 -9.60 3.23 -14.66
N THR A 135 -8.71 3.15 -13.67
CA THR A 135 -7.27 2.92 -13.88
C THR A 135 -7.02 1.56 -14.52
N ALA A 136 -7.75 0.51 -14.10
CA ALA A 136 -7.66 -0.81 -14.71
C ALA A 136 -7.94 -0.78 -16.22
N LYS A 137 -8.99 -0.07 -16.63
CA LYS A 137 -9.34 0.10 -18.07
C LYS A 137 -8.22 0.83 -18.83
N THR A 138 -7.64 1.87 -18.25
CA THR A 138 -6.55 2.65 -18.86
C THR A 138 -5.29 1.82 -19.08
N LEU A 139 -5.00 0.88 -18.18
CA LEU A 139 -3.84 -0.01 -18.26
C LEU A 139 -4.05 -1.21 -19.22
N GLY A 140 -5.19 -1.31 -19.87
CA GLY A 140 -5.46 -2.36 -20.87
C GLY A 140 -6.34 -3.51 -20.37
N GLY A 141 -7.06 -3.31 -19.28
CA GLY A 141 -8.06 -4.26 -18.82
C GLY A 141 -8.02 -4.57 -17.34
N ARG A 142 -8.58 -5.72 -16.99
CA ARG A 142 -8.67 -6.19 -15.62
C ARG A 142 -7.33 -6.76 -15.17
N PRO A 143 -6.75 -6.30 -14.05
CA PRO A 143 -5.52 -6.89 -13.53
C PRO A 143 -5.70 -8.40 -13.30
N ALA A 144 -4.70 -9.18 -13.67
CA ALA A 144 -4.68 -10.61 -13.37
C ALA A 144 -4.84 -10.83 -11.85
N GLY A 145 -5.69 -11.76 -11.45
CA GLY A 145 -5.93 -12.06 -10.03
C GLY A 145 -6.96 -11.18 -9.31
N VAL A 146 -7.57 -10.19 -9.99
CA VAL A 146 -8.72 -9.47 -9.40
C VAL A 146 -9.98 -10.34 -9.52
N PRO A 147 -10.59 -10.75 -8.39
CA PRO A 147 -11.78 -11.58 -8.40
C PRO A 147 -12.97 -10.89 -9.07
N ASP A 148 -13.86 -11.68 -9.68
CA ASP A 148 -15.00 -11.15 -10.45
C ASP A 148 -15.99 -10.31 -9.62
N TRP A 149 -16.09 -10.56 -8.33
CA TRP A 149 -16.92 -9.80 -7.41
C TRP A 149 -16.39 -8.40 -7.08
N ALA A 150 -15.08 -8.12 -7.26
CA ALA A 150 -14.46 -6.83 -6.91
C ALA A 150 -15.01 -5.64 -7.74
N GLY A 151 -15.70 -5.91 -8.83
CA GLY A 151 -16.37 -4.92 -9.66
C GLY A 151 -17.88 -4.77 -9.43
N ARG A 152 -18.49 -5.63 -8.61
CA ARG A 152 -19.92 -5.56 -8.31
C ARG A 152 -20.14 -4.75 -7.03
N ARG A 153 -20.49 -3.48 -7.17
CA ARG A 153 -21.15 -2.77 -6.06
C ARG A 153 -22.50 -3.48 -5.86
N GLY A 154 -22.71 -4.00 -4.66
CA GLY A 154 -24.05 -4.43 -4.27
C GLY A 154 -25.05 -3.30 -4.56
N ARG A 155 -26.12 -3.63 -5.24
CA ARG A 155 -27.31 -2.80 -5.36
C ARG A 155 -27.97 -2.71 -3.98
#